data_ffc76e214631e4032dbe2fa4af375101
#
_entry.id   ffc76e214631e4032dbe2fa4af375101
#
_cell.length_a   1.000
_cell.length_b   1.000
_cell.length_c   1.000
_cell.angle_alpha   90.00
_cell.angle_beta   90.00
_cell.angle_gamma   90.00
#
_symmetry.space_group_name_H-M   'P 1'
#
loop_
_entity.id
_entity.type
_entity.pdbx_description
1 polymer ?
#
loop_
_entity_poly.entity_id
_entity_poly.type
_entity_poly.pdbx_seq_one_letter_code
_entity_poly.pdbx_strand_id
1 'polypeptide(L)'
;MAAQVVNAGLNIRTNFTPPQDFILPLRRAINEGKVSLHTLDQRVGEILRVKFMMGLFDNPYPGDDRRPETVVHNDAHKAVSMKAALESIVLLKNEN
;
A
#
# COMPACT_ATOMS: atom_id res chain seq x y z
N MET A 1 0.52 19.50 8.83
CA MET A 1 0.91 18.10 8.50
C MET A 1 -0.05 17.46 7.48
N ALA A 2 -1.37 17.30 7.72
CA ALA A 2 -2.28 16.63 6.77
C ALA A 2 -2.26 17.23 5.35
N ALA A 3 -2.35 18.56 5.20
CA ALA A 3 -2.28 19.23 3.90
C ALA A 3 -0.96 18.97 3.16
N GLN A 4 0.15 19.02 3.87
CA GLN A 4 1.48 18.84 3.25
C GLN A 4 1.65 17.45 2.65
N VAL A 5 1.24 16.41 3.38
CA VAL A 5 1.41 15.03 2.90
C VAL A 5 0.46 14.69 1.74
N VAL A 6 -0.79 15.21 1.76
CA VAL A 6 -1.73 15.02 0.65
C VAL A 6 -1.27 15.77 -0.60
N ASN A 7 -0.80 17.01 -0.47
CA ASN A 7 -0.24 17.77 -1.59
C ASN A 7 1.05 17.13 -2.13
N ALA A 8 1.83 16.46 -1.26
CA ALA A 8 3.03 15.71 -1.66
C ALA A 8 2.73 14.35 -2.31
N GLY A 9 1.46 13.93 -2.39
CA GLY A 9 1.07 12.71 -3.09
C GLY A 9 0.58 11.56 -2.20
N LEU A 10 0.44 11.75 -0.89
CA LEU A 10 -0.09 10.70 -0.03
C LEU A 10 -1.56 10.43 -0.38
N ASN A 11 -1.86 9.20 -0.76
CA ASN A 11 -3.19 8.73 -1.14
C ASN A 11 -3.77 7.68 -0.17
N ILE A 12 -2.92 6.93 0.51
CA ILE A 12 -3.30 6.01 1.59
C ILE A 12 -2.45 6.29 2.82
N ARG A 13 -3.10 6.32 3.97
CA ARG A 13 -2.42 6.37 5.25
C ARG A 13 -2.50 5.01 5.93
N THR A 14 -1.34 4.44 6.23
CA THR A 14 -1.20 3.17 6.94
C THR A 14 -0.59 3.44 8.32
N ASN A 15 -1.41 3.66 9.33
CA ASN A 15 -0.97 3.75 10.71
C ASN A 15 -2.09 3.33 11.66
N PHE A 16 -1.76 3.17 12.94
CA PHE A 16 -2.67 2.69 13.98
C PHE A 16 -3.35 3.82 14.78
N THR A 17 -3.21 5.09 14.34
CA THR A 17 -3.91 6.20 14.99
C THR A 17 -5.37 6.26 14.54
N PRO A 18 -6.30 6.76 15.37
CA PRO A 18 -7.70 6.91 15.00
C PRO A 18 -7.87 7.70 13.68
N PRO A 19 -8.80 7.31 12.80
CA PRO A 19 -9.04 8.00 11.53
C PRO A 19 -9.30 9.50 11.69
N GLN A 20 -9.92 9.89 12.79
CA GLN A 20 -10.26 11.29 13.11
C GLN A 20 -9.03 12.19 13.20
N ASP A 21 -7.89 11.66 13.64
CA ASP A 21 -6.63 12.41 13.77
C ASP A 21 -6.07 12.89 12.42
N PHE A 22 -6.57 12.33 11.33
CA PHE A 22 -6.21 12.73 9.97
C PHE A 22 -7.38 13.36 9.21
N ILE A 23 -8.57 12.78 9.31
CA ILE A 23 -9.76 13.23 8.57
C ILE A 23 -10.16 14.64 8.98
N LEU A 24 -10.21 14.94 10.27
CA LEU A 24 -10.62 16.25 10.75
C LEU A 24 -9.62 17.36 10.36
N PRO A 25 -8.30 17.20 10.55
CA PRO A 25 -7.31 18.14 10.05
C PRO A 25 -7.33 18.30 8.52
N LEU A 26 -7.58 17.23 7.76
CA LEU A 26 -7.67 17.29 6.31
C LEU A 26 -8.91 18.08 5.86
N ARG A 27 -10.10 17.82 6.44
CA ARG A 27 -11.31 18.61 6.18
C ARG A 27 -11.09 20.11 6.45
N ARG A 28 -10.44 20.44 7.56
CA ARG A 28 -10.10 21.83 7.89
C ARG A 28 -9.17 22.42 6.82
N ALA A 29 -8.15 21.67 6.40
CA ALA A 29 -7.21 22.13 5.37
C ALA A 29 -7.89 22.36 4.00
N ILE A 30 -8.90 21.56 3.64
CA ILE A 30 -9.71 21.76 2.44
C ILE A 30 -10.56 23.03 2.58
N ASN A 31 -11.26 23.20 3.71
CA ASN A 31 -12.08 24.39 3.95
C ASN A 31 -11.26 25.68 3.98
N GLU A 32 -10.00 25.62 4.42
CA GLU A 32 -9.05 26.73 4.42
C GLU A 32 -8.35 26.94 3.06
N GLY A 33 -8.67 26.15 2.04
CA GLY A 33 -8.06 26.22 0.71
C GLY A 33 -6.60 25.74 0.63
N LYS A 34 -6.07 25.11 1.69
CA LYS A 34 -4.70 24.56 1.74
C LYS A 34 -4.54 23.26 0.94
N VAL A 35 -5.64 22.57 0.65
CA VAL A 35 -5.74 21.42 -0.25
C VAL A 35 -6.90 21.67 -1.18
N SER A 36 -6.66 21.64 -2.49
CA SER A 36 -7.71 21.82 -3.48
C SER A 36 -8.57 20.54 -3.61
N LEU A 37 -9.84 20.69 -4.00
CA LEU A 37 -10.69 19.54 -4.34
C LEU A 37 -10.08 18.74 -5.50
N HIS A 38 -9.47 19.39 -6.46
CA HIS A 38 -8.76 18.72 -7.55
C HIS A 38 -7.64 17.80 -7.04
N THR A 39 -6.83 18.25 -6.07
CA THR A 39 -5.81 17.42 -5.44
C THR A 39 -6.44 16.23 -4.72
N LEU A 40 -7.54 16.44 -4.00
CA LEU A 40 -8.27 15.35 -3.32
C LEU A 40 -8.78 14.32 -4.33
N ASP A 41 -9.42 14.77 -5.43
CA ASP A 41 -9.94 13.90 -6.48
C ASP A 41 -8.83 13.09 -7.16
N GLN A 42 -7.66 13.70 -7.39
CA GLN A 42 -6.50 12.96 -7.89
C GLN A 42 -6.08 11.82 -6.94
N ARG A 43 -5.95 12.10 -5.63
CA ARG A 43 -5.56 11.09 -4.64
C ARG A 43 -6.58 9.94 -4.56
N VAL A 44 -7.87 10.27 -4.56
CA VAL A 44 -8.96 9.28 -4.60
C VAL A 44 -8.92 8.47 -5.91
N GLY A 45 -8.76 9.15 -7.05
CA GLY A 45 -8.70 8.52 -8.36
C GLY A 45 -7.55 7.52 -8.50
N GLU A 46 -6.39 7.79 -7.88
CA GLU A 46 -5.24 6.85 -7.86
C GLU A 46 -5.61 5.53 -7.18
N ILE A 47 -6.31 5.59 -6.03
CA ILE A 47 -6.75 4.40 -5.31
C ILE A 47 -7.84 3.66 -6.09
N LEU A 48 -8.82 4.38 -6.62
CA LEU A 48 -9.90 3.79 -7.41
C LEU A 48 -9.33 3.08 -8.65
N ARG A 49 -8.35 3.67 -9.32
CA ARG A 49 -7.67 3.06 -10.47
C ARG A 49 -7.08 1.69 -10.12
N VAL A 50 -6.36 1.60 -9.00
CA VAL A 50 -5.79 0.32 -8.55
C VAL A 50 -6.90 -0.70 -8.27
N LYS A 51 -7.97 -0.29 -7.60
CA LYS A 51 -9.13 -1.16 -7.33
C LYS A 51 -9.78 -1.67 -8.62
N PHE A 52 -9.93 -0.83 -9.63
CA PHE A 52 -10.43 -1.23 -10.95
C PHE A 52 -9.48 -2.21 -11.65
N MET A 53 -8.18 -1.92 -11.66
CA MET A 53 -7.17 -2.81 -12.25
C MET A 53 -7.14 -4.19 -11.59
N MET A 54 -7.43 -4.27 -10.29
CA MET A 54 -7.52 -5.52 -9.54
C MET A 54 -8.88 -6.22 -9.69
N GLY A 55 -9.85 -5.64 -10.40
CA GLY A 55 -11.18 -6.20 -10.57
C GLY A 55 -12.03 -6.23 -9.31
N LEU A 56 -11.70 -5.41 -8.29
CA LEU A 56 -12.35 -5.47 -6.97
C LEU A 56 -13.81 -4.97 -6.98
N PHE A 57 -14.25 -4.32 -8.06
CA PHE A 57 -15.65 -3.90 -8.22
C PHE A 57 -16.52 -5.01 -8.81
N ASP A 58 -15.91 -5.93 -9.58
CA ASP A 58 -16.60 -7.06 -10.19
C ASP A 58 -16.48 -8.30 -9.32
N ASN A 59 -15.32 -8.50 -8.68
CA ASN A 59 -15.05 -9.65 -7.82
C ASN A 59 -14.23 -9.24 -6.58
N PRO A 60 -14.86 -8.70 -5.53
CA PRO A 60 -14.19 -8.17 -4.35
C PRO A 60 -13.66 -9.26 -3.40
N TYR A 61 -14.10 -10.49 -3.54
CA TYR A 61 -13.75 -11.60 -2.65
C TYR A 61 -12.91 -12.66 -3.36
N PRO A 62 -11.92 -13.28 -2.69
CA PRO A 62 -11.25 -14.46 -3.22
C PRO A 62 -12.27 -15.60 -3.39
N GLY A 63 -12.34 -16.17 -4.60
CA GLY A 63 -13.35 -17.17 -4.94
C GLY A 63 -13.16 -18.55 -4.31
N ASP A 64 -12.03 -18.82 -3.66
CA ASP A 64 -11.71 -20.11 -3.01
C ASP A 64 -10.98 -19.85 -1.69
N ASP A 65 -11.60 -20.24 -0.60
CA ASP A 65 -11.06 -20.11 0.75
C ASP A 65 -9.77 -20.95 0.96
N ARG A 66 -9.56 -21.99 0.15
CA ARG A 66 -8.35 -22.85 0.20
C ARG A 66 -7.20 -22.32 -0.67
N ARG A 67 -7.42 -21.27 -1.43
CA ARG A 67 -6.38 -20.67 -2.26
C ARG A 67 -5.11 -20.26 -1.51
N PRO A 68 -5.18 -19.71 -0.28
CA PRO A 68 -3.99 -19.45 0.52
C PRO A 68 -3.16 -20.72 0.79
N GLU A 69 -3.79 -21.85 1.07
CA GLU A 69 -3.09 -23.12 1.38
C GLU A 69 -2.32 -23.65 0.16
N THR A 70 -2.82 -23.41 -1.04
CA THR A 70 -2.23 -23.91 -2.28
C THR A 70 -1.25 -22.93 -2.91
N VAL A 71 -1.41 -21.64 -2.69
CA VAL A 71 -0.60 -20.58 -3.32
C VAL A 71 0.49 -20.08 -2.38
N VAL A 72 0.15 -19.82 -1.10
CA VAL A 72 1.10 -19.27 -0.14
C VAL A 72 2.08 -20.35 0.29
N HIS A 73 3.37 -19.99 0.28
CA HIS A 73 4.45 -20.86 0.73
C HIS A 73 4.53 -22.22 -0.03
N ASN A 74 4.11 -22.25 -1.28
CA ASN A 74 4.30 -23.41 -2.16
C ASN A 74 5.79 -23.61 -2.50
N ASP A 75 6.14 -24.70 -3.14
CA ASP A 75 7.54 -25.06 -3.41
C ASP A 75 8.24 -24.02 -4.32
N ALA A 76 7.53 -23.41 -5.26
CA ALA A 76 8.07 -22.32 -6.07
C ALA A 76 8.43 -21.10 -5.23
N HIS A 77 7.57 -20.71 -4.27
CA HIS A 77 7.86 -19.62 -3.33
C HIS A 77 9.05 -19.93 -2.42
N LYS A 78 9.16 -21.18 -1.94
CA LYS A 78 10.32 -21.64 -1.13
C LYS A 78 11.62 -21.58 -1.93
N ALA A 79 11.60 -22.00 -3.19
CA ALA A 79 12.77 -21.95 -4.07
C ALA A 79 13.24 -20.50 -4.31
N VAL A 80 12.31 -19.57 -4.59
CA VAL A 80 12.62 -18.14 -4.75
C VAL A 80 13.17 -17.54 -3.46
N SER A 81 12.58 -17.86 -2.32
CA SER A 81 13.04 -17.40 -1.01
C SER A 81 14.44 -17.89 -0.71
N MET A 82 14.72 -19.17 -0.96
CA MET A 82 16.06 -19.75 -0.78
C MET A 82 17.07 -19.06 -1.70
N LYS A 83 16.76 -18.88 -2.97
CA LYS A 83 17.63 -18.19 -3.92
C LYS A 83 17.93 -16.76 -3.46
N ALA A 84 16.91 -16.00 -3.07
CA ALA A 84 17.09 -14.64 -2.56
C ALA A 84 17.98 -14.60 -1.30
N ALA A 85 17.80 -15.55 -0.38
CA ALA A 85 18.64 -15.65 0.81
C ALA A 85 20.10 -15.92 0.45
N LEU A 86 20.37 -16.87 -0.45
CA LEU A 86 21.74 -17.21 -0.87
C LEU A 86 22.41 -16.03 -1.61
N GLU A 87 21.69 -15.32 -2.49
CA GLU A 87 22.20 -14.19 -3.24
C GLU A 87 22.41 -12.92 -2.38
N SER A 88 21.75 -12.84 -1.22
CA SER A 88 21.88 -11.70 -0.28
C SER A 88 23.05 -11.85 0.71
N ILE A 89 23.68 -13.03 0.79
CA ILE A 89 24.80 -13.25 1.70
C ILE A 89 26.05 -12.57 1.13
N VAL A 90 26.62 -11.66 1.89
CA VAL A 90 27.86 -10.95 1.55
C VAL A 90 28.95 -11.32 2.55
N LEU A 91 30.06 -11.85 2.07
CA LEU A 91 31.23 -12.12 2.89
C LEU A 91 32.00 -10.80 3.12
N LEU A 92 31.89 -10.24 4.32
CA LEU A 92 32.52 -8.96 4.67
C LEU A 92 34.01 -9.10 4.99
N LYS A 93 34.44 -10.24 5.53
CA LYS A 93 35.83 -10.52 5.90
C LYS A 93 36.06 -12.02 5.84
N ASN A 94 37.20 -12.43 5.25
CA ASN A 94 37.69 -13.79 5.24
C ASN A 94 39.20 -13.75 5.49
N GLU A 95 39.62 -14.02 6.74
CA GLU A 95 41.00 -14.19 7.10
C GLU A 95 41.27 -15.69 7.25
N ASN A 96 42.14 -16.24 6.39
CA ASN A 96 42.60 -17.61 6.45
C ASN A 96 43.49 -17.84 7.70
#